data_b9587e0927a09085d047598ec8322200
#
_entry.id   b9587e0927a09085d047598ec8322200
#
_cell.length_a   1.000
_cell.length_b   1.000
_cell.length_c   1.000
_cell.angle_alpha   90.00
_cell.angle_beta   90.00
_cell.angle_gamma   90.00
#
_symmetry.space_group_name_H-M   'P 1'
#
loop_
_entity.id
_entity.type
_entity.pdbx_description
1 polymer ?
#
loop_
_entity_poly.entity_id
_entity_poly.type
_entity_poly.pdbx_seq_one_letter_code
_entity_poly.pdbx_strand_id
1 'polypeptide(L)'
;MNNCFLTVAMLIALLPGSSAYAQASKYGQFAPQDAYRAGSPLAYYGSENEWSRRQFSQKKADKDYKRRGQRQLLAILDGDAERAIELSKIRLAADPNDLESLFTQTIAWCQLGKMDTAIDTMRQALDAGLPLERFLAGPRKLLRPLRETAAFQELLSHRPVHLIHGPMLGCVTESSAKVWVRTVGKETVTVKVFGCDSQGKPTGKVVHLATAIPDPQKDFTATIELTGLQASTKYAYDVLIAEKSVLGSKLPRLQTTCSRGDPTKIQIAFGGGAGYTPQFERMWDTISAFKPDSLFLLGDNVYIDLPEMPRGLHRYTYYRRQSRPEFRRLVGSTAVYAIWDDHDCAMDDVWMGPYLDQPVWKQPMLAIFKENWVNPAYGNEQAPGCWFEMSVGNIDFFFLDTRNYRTNPFGKKPTMLGPVQKAWFLKAIKRSQAEFKVLVSSVPWAPEEKPGSRDTWGGFLSEREEIFSTIEKNKIDGVLLLSADRHRSDAWKITRPNGYTLYDMMSSKITNAHTHECFPDALFCYNEGCSFGLLTLDTTKDNPTAKYEVIDIDGKVVHTLPLKKSQLSFVALQPSAVKSSSQ
;
A
#
# COMPACT_ATOMS: atom_id res chain seq x y z
N MET A 1 25.85 54.14 -46.04
CA MET A 1 24.48 53.66 -46.16
C MET A 1 24.51 52.20 -45.73
N ASN A 2 24.29 51.98 -44.44
CA ASN A 2 24.38 50.66 -43.80
C ASN A 2 23.00 50.13 -43.55
N ASN A 3 22.68 49.02 -44.17
CA ASN A 3 21.49 48.22 -43.80
C ASN A 3 21.87 47.19 -42.77
N CYS A 4 21.42 47.42 -41.55
CA CYS A 4 21.43 46.45 -40.46
C CYS A 4 20.24 45.48 -40.65
N PHE A 5 20.51 44.23 -40.97
CA PHE A 5 19.51 43.14 -40.84
C PHE A 5 19.53 42.65 -39.40
N LEU A 6 18.48 42.97 -38.67
CA LEU A 6 18.18 42.33 -37.40
C LEU A 6 17.66 40.90 -37.69
N THR A 7 18.46 39.91 -37.40
CA THR A 7 18.02 38.51 -37.33
C THR A 7 17.29 38.33 -36.01
N VAL A 8 15.97 38.29 -36.07
CA VAL A 8 15.15 37.88 -34.93
C VAL A 8 15.33 36.37 -34.79
N ALA A 9 16.15 35.96 -33.83
CA ALA A 9 16.20 34.58 -33.41
C ALA A 9 14.89 34.26 -32.68
N MET A 10 14.02 33.54 -33.35
CA MET A 10 12.80 32.97 -32.75
C MET A 10 13.23 31.89 -31.79
N LEU A 11 13.29 32.19 -30.50
CA LEU A 11 13.39 31.20 -29.44
C LEU A 11 12.06 30.41 -29.43
N ILE A 12 12.05 29.28 -30.10
CA ILE A 12 11.00 28.30 -29.89
C ILE A 12 11.23 27.72 -28.49
N ALA A 13 10.50 28.25 -27.53
CA ALA A 13 10.37 27.61 -26.22
C ALA A 13 9.78 26.23 -26.45
N LEU A 14 10.60 25.21 -26.34
CA LEU A 14 10.17 23.81 -26.32
C LEU A 14 9.22 23.65 -25.12
N LEU A 15 7.96 23.51 -25.39
CA LEU A 15 6.94 23.17 -24.40
C LEU A 15 7.31 21.83 -23.76
N PRO A 16 7.15 21.66 -22.44
CA PRO A 16 7.48 20.41 -21.75
C PRO A 16 6.82 19.15 -22.36
N GLY A 17 5.66 19.31 -23.01
CA GLY A 17 4.95 18.22 -23.66
C GLY A 17 5.71 17.58 -24.84
N SER A 18 6.43 18.34 -25.65
CA SER A 18 7.16 17.78 -26.80
C SER A 18 8.35 16.90 -26.37
N SER A 19 8.94 17.20 -25.21
CA SER A 19 10.03 16.42 -24.62
C SER A 19 9.54 15.08 -24.06
N ALA A 20 8.39 15.05 -23.39
CA ALA A 20 7.81 13.82 -22.86
C ALA A 20 7.38 12.86 -23.99
N TYR A 21 6.77 13.37 -25.04
CA TYR A 21 6.37 12.59 -26.21
C TYR A 21 7.59 12.01 -26.95
N ALA A 22 8.63 12.81 -27.15
CA ALA A 22 9.87 12.37 -27.76
C ALA A 22 10.60 11.32 -26.90
N GLN A 23 10.44 11.38 -25.57
CA GLN A 23 10.99 10.39 -24.65
C GLN A 23 10.18 9.08 -24.66
N ALA A 24 8.85 9.14 -24.68
CA ALA A 24 8.00 7.96 -24.83
C ALA A 24 8.32 7.19 -26.11
N SER A 25 8.58 7.90 -27.21
CA SER A 25 8.99 7.29 -28.48
C SER A 25 10.39 6.66 -28.44
N LYS A 26 11.30 7.16 -27.61
CA LYS A 26 12.64 6.56 -27.38
C LYS A 26 12.55 5.16 -26.78
N TYR A 27 11.51 4.86 -26.06
CA TYR A 27 11.29 3.54 -25.49
C TYR A 27 10.88 2.51 -26.55
N GLY A 28 10.52 2.97 -27.77
CA GLY A 28 10.23 2.12 -28.93
C GLY A 28 9.15 1.06 -28.70
N GLN A 29 8.40 1.22 -27.63
CA GLN A 29 7.61 0.13 -27.05
C GLN A 29 6.12 0.37 -27.20
N PHE A 30 5.74 1.59 -27.55
CA PHE A 30 4.34 2.00 -27.54
C PHE A 30 3.88 2.29 -28.96
N ALA A 31 3.01 1.42 -29.45
CA ALA A 31 2.24 1.77 -30.64
C ALA A 31 1.08 2.69 -30.26
N PRO A 32 0.70 3.67 -31.09
CA PRO A 32 -0.41 4.57 -30.80
C PRO A 32 -1.72 3.87 -30.44
N GLN A 33 -1.98 2.70 -31.02
CA GLN A 33 -3.17 1.89 -30.72
C GLN A 33 -3.16 1.32 -29.30
N ASP A 34 -2.00 1.16 -28.67
CA ASP A 34 -1.91 0.66 -27.30
C ASP A 34 -2.35 1.73 -26.29
N ALA A 35 -2.29 3.00 -26.69
CA ALA A 35 -2.74 4.12 -25.87
C ALA A 35 -4.25 4.13 -25.61
N TYR A 36 -5.03 3.52 -26.49
CA TYR A 36 -6.48 3.52 -26.42
C TYR A 36 -7.05 2.39 -25.57
N ARG A 37 -6.23 1.48 -25.10
CA ARG A 37 -6.68 0.49 -24.14
C ARG A 37 -6.83 1.13 -22.78
N ALA A 38 -7.93 0.84 -22.10
CA ALA A 38 -8.17 1.34 -20.76
C ALA A 38 -6.96 1.02 -19.88
N GLY A 39 -6.42 2.03 -19.21
CA GLY A 39 -5.27 1.89 -18.35
C GLY A 39 -3.89 1.88 -19.04
N SER A 40 -3.82 2.07 -20.36
CA SER A 40 -2.51 2.12 -21.02
C SER A 40 -1.67 3.29 -20.50
N PRO A 41 -0.35 3.07 -20.18
CA PRO A 41 0.53 4.14 -19.77
C PRO A 41 0.75 5.22 -20.81
N LEU A 42 0.48 4.94 -22.09
CA LEU A 42 0.51 5.99 -23.11
C LEU A 42 -0.50 7.09 -22.83
N ALA A 43 -1.55 6.78 -22.09
CA ALA A 43 -2.41 7.79 -21.51
C ALA A 43 -1.67 8.74 -20.57
N TYR A 44 -0.45 8.42 -20.15
CA TYR A 44 0.41 9.25 -19.32
C TYR A 44 1.54 9.94 -20.07
N TYR A 45 1.79 9.58 -21.32
CA TYR A 45 2.93 10.08 -22.07
C TYR A 45 2.59 11.04 -23.20
N GLY A 46 1.33 11.12 -23.64
CA GLY A 46 0.90 12.03 -24.71
C GLY A 46 0.20 13.28 -24.22
N SER A 47 -0.94 13.59 -24.70
CA SER A 47 -1.85 14.64 -24.21
C SER A 47 -2.52 14.26 -22.87
N GLU A 48 -1.80 13.60 -22.11
CA GLU A 48 -2.05 12.72 -21.01
C GLU A 48 -2.80 13.35 -19.90
N ASN A 49 -2.31 14.50 -19.50
CA ASN A 49 -2.94 15.24 -18.42
C ASN A 49 -4.41 15.54 -18.75
N GLU A 50 -4.71 15.90 -19.99
CA GLU A 50 -6.07 16.17 -20.42
C GLU A 50 -6.90 14.88 -20.45
N TRP A 51 -6.34 13.78 -20.99
CA TRP A 51 -7.03 12.50 -21.05
C TRP A 51 -7.27 11.93 -19.65
N SER A 52 -6.26 11.90 -18.82
CA SER A 52 -6.35 11.41 -17.43
C SER A 52 -7.35 12.23 -16.62
N ARG A 53 -7.33 13.56 -16.73
CA ARG A 53 -8.30 14.46 -16.09
C ARG A 53 -9.72 14.24 -16.61
N ARG A 54 -9.89 14.02 -17.92
CA ARG A 54 -11.18 13.72 -18.53
C ARG A 54 -11.74 12.40 -18.02
N GLN A 55 -10.92 11.33 -18.01
CA GLN A 55 -11.31 10.02 -17.46
C GLN A 55 -11.66 10.13 -15.98
N PHE A 56 -10.84 10.81 -15.20
CA PHE A 56 -11.06 11.04 -13.79
C PHE A 56 -12.35 11.85 -13.53
N SER A 57 -12.63 12.86 -14.35
CA SER A 57 -13.83 13.70 -14.24
C SER A 57 -15.11 13.03 -14.75
N GLN A 58 -15.01 12.18 -15.77
CA GLN A 58 -16.15 11.50 -16.40
C GLN A 58 -16.50 10.18 -15.71
N LYS A 59 -15.53 9.51 -15.10
CA LYS A 59 -15.84 8.29 -14.37
C LYS A 59 -16.91 8.59 -13.33
N LYS A 60 -17.77 7.61 -13.09
CA LYS A 60 -18.80 7.55 -12.05
C LYS A 60 -18.20 7.74 -10.64
N ALA A 61 -17.20 8.63 -10.53
CA ALA A 61 -16.48 8.98 -9.31
C ALA A 61 -17.44 9.35 -8.19
N ASP A 62 -18.66 9.69 -8.59
CA ASP A 62 -19.72 9.98 -7.67
C ASP A 62 -20.34 8.76 -6.99
N LYS A 63 -20.24 7.58 -7.57
CA LYS A 63 -20.67 6.32 -6.96
C LYS A 63 -19.51 5.67 -6.18
N ASP A 64 -18.29 6.06 -6.45
CA ASP A 64 -17.09 5.46 -5.91
C ASP A 64 -16.47 6.36 -4.84
N TYR A 65 -16.74 6.05 -3.58
CA TYR A 65 -16.31 6.86 -2.45
C TYR A 65 -14.78 7.05 -2.41
N LYS A 66 -14.01 6.10 -2.90
CA LYS A 66 -12.54 6.17 -2.92
C LYS A 66 -11.97 7.40 -3.66
N ARG A 67 -12.74 7.96 -4.62
CA ARG A 67 -12.36 9.16 -5.40
C ARG A 67 -13.15 10.42 -5.04
N ARG A 68 -14.12 10.34 -4.13
CA ARG A 68 -15.05 11.44 -3.83
C ARG A 68 -14.23 12.65 -3.39
N GLY A 69 -13.85 13.14 -2.54
CA GLY A 69 -13.15 14.38 -2.23
C GLY A 69 -12.00 14.78 -3.18
N GLN A 70 -11.43 13.83 -3.94
CA GLN A 70 -10.34 14.13 -4.89
C GLN A 70 -10.78 15.06 -6.02
N ARG A 71 -11.98 14.86 -6.59
CA ARG A 71 -12.50 15.74 -7.67
C ARG A 71 -12.73 17.15 -7.17
N GLN A 72 -13.27 17.27 -5.98
CA GLN A 72 -13.51 18.57 -5.34
C GLN A 72 -12.18 19.26 -5.02
N LEU A 73 -11.22 18.54 -4.45
CA LEU A 73 -9.89 19.09 -4.16
C LEU A 73 -9.13 19.44 -5.46
N LEU A 74 -9.28 18.65 -6.53
CA LEU A 74 -8.70 18.96 -7.83
C LEU A 74 -9.23 20.28 -8.38
N ALA A 75 -10.53 20.54 -8.32
CA ALA A 75 -11.11 21.82 -8.73
C ALA A 75 -10.50 23.00 -7.95
N ILE A 76 -10.30 22.85 -6.64
CA ILE A 76 -9.64 23.88 -5.82
C ILE A 76 -8.18 24.10 -6.25
N LEU A 77 -7.45 23.03 -6.52
CA LEU A 77 -6.05 23.09 -6.97
C LEU A 77 -5.92 23.70 -8.37
N ASP A 78 -6.93 23.58 -9.21
CA ASP A 78 -7.05 24.22 -10.53
C ASP A 78 -7.50 25.70 -10.42
N GLY A 79 -7.77 26.21 -9.23
CA GLY A 79 -8.20 27.59 -8.99
C GLY A 79 -9.72 27.83 -9.08
N ASP A 80 -10.50 26.77 -9.23
CA ASP A 80 -11.97 26.80 -9.37
C ASP A 80 -12.65 26.33 -8.07
N ALA A 81 -12.56 27.17 -7.04
CA ALA A 81 -13.15 26.88 -5.73
C ALA A 81 -14.70 26.87 -5.78
N GLU A 82 -15.32 27.67 -6.64
CA GLU A 82 -16.77 27.66 -6.87
C GLU A 82 -17.24 26.30 -7.37
N ARG A 83 -16.53 25.72 -8.32
CA ARG A 83 -16.83 24.38 -8.84
C ARG A 83 -16.72 23.30 -7.76
N ALA A 84 -15.75 23.41 -6.87
CA ALA A 84 -15.62 22.50 -5.73
C ALA A 84 -16.84 22.59 -4.80
N ILE A 85 -17.37 23.80 -4.58
CA ILE A 85 -18.59 24.02 -3.77
C ILE A 85 -19.80 23.40 -4.46
N GLU A 86 -19.96 23.58 -5.78
CA GLU A 86 -21.06 22.94 -6.53
C GLU A 86 -21.01 21.42 -6.41
N LEU A 87 -19.83 20.82 -6.64
CA LEU A 87 -19.64 19.38 -6.52
C LEU A 87 -19.94 18.87 -5.11
N SER A 88 -19.54 19.61 -4.07
CA SER A 88 -19.82 19.22 -2.68
C SER A 88 -21.31 19.38 -2.34
N LYS A 89 -21.98 20.43 -2.78
CA LYS A 89 -23.43 20.64 -2.56
C LYS A 89 -24.27 19.50 -3.13
N ILE A 90 -23.94 18.99 -4.33
CA ILE A 90 -24.62 17.83 -4.95
C ILE A 90 -24.55 16.63 -4.01
N ARG A 91 -23.39 16.42 -3.34
CA ARG A 91 -23.19 15.33 -2.41
C ARG A 91 -23.90 15.54 -1.08
N LEU A 92 -23.76 16.72 -0.51
CA LEU A 92 -24.38 17.07 0.76
C LEU A 92 -25.90 17.10 0.68
N ALA A 93 -26.48 17.30 -0.50
CA ALA A 93 -27.91 17.14 -0.73
C ALA A 93 -28.38 15.67 -0.56
N ALA A 94 -27.52 14.71 -0.91
CA ALA A 94 -27.80 13.28 -0.76
C ALA A 94 -27.39 12.73 0.62
N ASP A 95 -26.31 13.25 1.17
CA ASP A 95 -25.75 12.89 2.49
C ASP A 95 -25.21 14.15 3.17
N PRO A 96 -25.98 14.82 4.05
CA PRO A 96 -25.55 16.05 4.72
C PRO A 96 -24.30 15.88 5.59
N ASN A 97 -23.94 14.63 5.93
CA ASN A 97 -22.78 14.29 6.76
C ASN A 97 -21.63 13.68 5.93
N ASP A 98 -21.61 13.86 4.60
CA ASP A 98 -20.48 13.42 3.79
C ASP A 98 -19.20 14.16 4.18
N LEU A 99 -18.35 13.50 4.97
CA LEU A 99 -17.17 14.09 5.61
C LEU A 99 -16.18 14.66 4.59
N GLU A 100 -15.99 14.01 3.46
CA GLU A 100 -15.03 14.46 2.45
C GLU A 100 -15.55 15.70 1.71
N SER A 101 -16.85 15.79 1.48
CA SER A 101 -17.48 16.99 0.89
C SER A 101 -17.45 18.18 1.85
N LEU A 102 -17.73 17.97 3.14
CA LEU A 102 -17.61 19.02 4.15
C LEU A 102 -16.16 19.52 4.27
N PHE A 103 -15.19 18.60 4.28
CA PHE A 103 -13.77 18.94 4.33
C PHE A 103 -13.33 19.79 3.13
N THR A 104 -13.63 19.35 1.92
CA THR A 104 -13.23 20.06 0.70
C THR A 104 -13.99 21.37 0.53
N GLN A 105 -15.26 21.43 0.93
CA GLN A 105 -16.05 22.67 0.94
C GLN A 105 -15.45 23.69 1.91
N THR A 106 -14.98 23.26 3.09
CA THR A 106 -14.25 24.14 4.01
C THR A 106 -13.03 24.77 3.34
N ILE A 107 -12.23 23.96 2.62
CA ILE A 107 -11.07 24.48 1.88
C ILE A 107 -11.50 25.48 0.79
N ALA A 108 -12.55 25.16 0.04
CA ALA A 108 -13.05 26.04 -1.02
C ALA A 108 -13.48 27.40 -0.47
N TRP A 109 -14.22 27.45 0.64
CA TRP A 109 -14.60 28.69 1.29
C TRP A 109 -13.39 29.50 1.78
N CYS A 110 -12.33 28.83 2.28
CA CYS A 110 -11.07 29.49 2.61
C CYS A 110 -10.43 30.16 1.39
N GLN A 111 -10.43 29.51 0.24
CA GLN A 111 -9.83 30.05 -0.99
C GLN A 111 -10.65 31.23 -1.55
N LEU A 112 -11.95 31.27 -1.30
CA LEU A 112 -12.83 32.40 -1.67
C LEU A 112 -12.83 33.54 -0.64
N GLY A 113 -12.03 33.43 0.42
CA GLY A 113 -11.96 34.43 1.48
C GLY A 113 -13.21 34.51 2.39
N LYS A 114 -14.15 33.55 2.27
CA LYS A 114 -15.37 33.48 3.07
C LYS A 114 -15.12 32.73 4.38
N MET A 115 -14.34 33.35 5.26
CA MET A 115 -13.78 32.68 6.43
C MET A 115 -14.81 32.23 7.45
N ASP A 116 -15.85 33.05 7.73
CA ASP A 116 -16.92 32.67 8.67
C ASP A 116 -17.65 31.40 8.16
N THR A 117 -17.98 31.35 6.88
CA THR A 117 -18.61 30.18 6.27
C THR A 117 -17.66 28.96 6.31
N ALA A 118 -16.36 29.15 6.14
CA ALA A 118 -15.39 28.08 6.26
C ALA A 118 -15.33 27.52 7.68
N ILE A 119 -15.37 28.39 8.71
CA ILE A 119 -15.39 27.98 10.13
C ILE A 119 -16.66 27.19 10.44
N ASP A 120 -17.82 27.65 9.99
CA ASP A 120 -19.09 26.94 10.22
C ASP A 120 -19.14 25.59 9.54
N THR A 121 -18.64 25.52 8.27
CA THR A 121 -18.54 24.24 7.55
C THR A 121 -17.54 23.29 8.25
N MET A 122 -16.42 23.80 8.75
CA MET A 122 -15.48 23.01 9.56
C MET A 122 -16.14 22.46 10.82
N ARG A 123 -16.89 23.28 11.57
CA ARG A 123 -17.63 22.82 12.75
C ARG A 123 -18.60 21.71 12.40
N GLN A 124 -19.37 21.88 11.33
CA GLN A 124 -20.27 20.84 10.83
C GLN A 124 -19.50 19.55 10.51
N ALA A 125 -18.33 19.63 9.87
CA ALA A 125 -17.50 18.47 9.57
C ALA A 125 -17.02 17.75 10.85
N LEU A 126 -16.59 18.50 11.86
CA LEU A 126 -16.16 17.96 13.15
C LEU A 126 -17.32 17.29 13.92
N ASP A 127 -18.49 17.92 13.92
CA ASP A 127 -19.71 17.37 14.55
C ASP A 127 -20.20 16.10 13.84
N ALA A 128 -20.02 16.02 12.52
CA ALA A 128 -20.27 14.82 11.73
C ALA A 128 -19.21 13.71 11.94
N GLY A 129 -18.14 13.99 12.70
CA GLY A 129 -17.11 13.00 13.07
C GLY A 129 -15.81 13.04 12.24
N LEU A 130 -15.59 14.10 11.45
CA LEU A 130 -14.29 14.27 10.80
C LEU A 130 -13.21 14.53 11.88
N PRO A 131 -12.09 13.78 11.89
CA PRO A 131 -11.01 14.04 12.82
C PRO A 131 -10.39 15.45 12.64
N LEU A 132 -10.15 16.16 13.75
CA LEU A 132 -9.53 17.50 13.72
C LEU A 132 -8.16 17.47 13.03
N GLU A 133 -7.43 16.37 13.16
CA GLU A 133 -6.14 16.11 12.53
C GLU A 133 -6.18 16.31 11.01
N ARG A 134 -7.33 16.12 10.34
CA ARG A 134 -7.49 16.33 8.90
C ARG A 134 -7.20 17.78 8.50
N PHE A 135 -7.65 18.76 9.28
CA PHE A 135 -7.41 20.18 9.06
C PHE A 135 -5.96 20.60 9.37
N LEU A 136 -5.22 19.79 10.13
CA LEU A 136 -3.80 19.98 10.41
C LEU A 136 -2.90 19.23 9.42
N ALA A 137 -3.33 18.08 8.92
CA ALA A 137 -2.61 17.30 7.92
C ALA A 137 -2.48 18.06 6.60
N GLY A 138 -3.57 18.59 6.09
CA GLY A 138 -3.50 19.37 4.86
C GLY A 138 -4.52 18.99 3.77
N PRO A 139 -4.40 19.65 2.62
CA PRO A 139 -3.29 20.45 2.08
C PRO A 139 -2.97 21.70 2.91
N ARG A 140 -1.77 21.69 3.55
CA ARG A 140 -1.40 22.68 4.59
C ARG A 140 -1.46 24.13 4.11
N LYS A 141 -1.01 24.38 2.84
CA LYS A 141 -1.01 25.72 2.26
C LYS A 141 -2.43 26.26 2.07
N LEU A 142 -3.34 25.42 1.61
CA LEU A 142 -4.75 25.83 1.38
C LEU A 142 -5.52 26.05 2.69
N LEU A 143 -5.17 25.33 3.74
CA LEU A 143 -5.79 25.42 5.07
C LEU A 143 -5.13 26.46 6.00
N ARG A 144 -4.02 27.08 5.57
CA ARG A 144 -3.33 28.07 6.41
C ARG A 144 -4.23 29.23 6.83
N PRO A 145 -5.04 29.85 5.95
CA PRO A 145 -5.92 30.94 6.37
C PRO A 145 -6.90 30.55 7.48
N LEU A 146 -7.48 29.34 7.40
CA LEU A 146 -8.38 28.82 8.44
C LEU A 146 -7.64 28.61 9.76
N ARG A 147 -6.46 28.02 9.71
CA ARG A 147 -5.65 27.69 10.89
C ARG A 147 -5.16 28.94 11.64
N GLU A 148 -5.01 30.07 10.97
CA GLU A 148 -4.61 31.35 11.55
C GLU A 148 -5.79 32.12 12.20
N THR A 149 -7.04 31.64 12.07
CA THR A 149 -8.20 32.27 12.70
C THR A 149 -8.22 32.06 14.21
N ALA A 150 -8.77 33.05 14.96
CA ALA A 150 -8.96 32.94 16.39
C ALA A 150 -9.81 31.72 16.77
N ALA A 151 -10.88 31.44 16.01
CA ALA A 151 -11.76 30.29 16.24
C ALA A 151 -11.03 28.95 16.14
N PHE A 152 -10.11 28.80 15.18
CA PHE A 152 -9.32 27.56 15.06
C PHE A 152 -8.29 27.45 16.19
N GLN A 153 -7.64 28.54 16.55
CA GLN A 153 -6.68 28.57 17.66
C GLN A 153 -7.34 28.29 19.01
N GLU A 154 -8.52 28.82 19.23
CA GLU A 154 -9.35 28.52 20.41
C GLU A 154 -9.68 27.01 20.46
N LEU A 155 -10.11 26.42 19.35
CA LEU A 155 -10.36 24.97 19.25
C LEU A 155 -9.13 24.15 19.63
N LEU A 156 -7.94 24.54 19.14
CA LEU A 156 -6.68 23.86 19.47
C LEU A 156 -6.26 24.06 20.93
N SER A 157 -6.59 25.18 21.57
CA SER A 157 -6.30 25.41 22.99
C SER A 157 -7.07 24.45 23.91
N HIS A 158 -8.30 24.13 23.54
CA HIS A 158 -9.15 23.17 24.26
C HIS A 158 -8.85 21.69 23.85
N ARG A 159 -8.36 21.47 22.63
CA ARG A 159 -8.09 20.14 22.08
C ARG A 159 -6.73 20.13 21.39
N PRO A 160 -5.61 20.10 22.15
CA PRO A 160 -4.27 20.12 21.58
C PRO A 160 -4.01 18.88 20.73
N VAL A 161 -3.52 19.08 19.51
CA VAL A 161 -3.10 18.02 18.61
C VAL A 161 -1.62 18.20 18.29
N HIS A 162 -0.79 17.22 18.64
CA HIS A 162 0.64 17.17 18.32
C HIS A 162 0.93 16.06 17.32
N LEU A 163 0.26 14.90 17.47
CA LEU A 163 0.37 13.74 16.59
C LEU A 163 -0.79 13.72 15.60
N ILE A 164 -0.48 13.91 14.31
CA ILE A 164 -1.50 13.89 13.25
C ILE A 164 -1.84 12.45 12.88
N HIS A 165 -0.83 11.63 12.52
CA HIS A 165 -1.04 10.22 12.11
C HIS A 165 -0.04 9.31 12.79
N GLY A 166 -0.41 8.04 12.90
CA GLY A 166 0.36 7.04 13.63
C GLY A 166 -0.03 6.92 15.11
N PRO A 167 0.79 6.23 15.92
CA PRO A 167 2.00 5.53 15.49
C PRO A 167 1.69 4.38 14.54
N MET A 168 2.64 4.05 13.64
CA MET A 168 2.60 2.86 12.82
C MET A 168 3.86 2.04 13.09
N LEU A 169 3.66 0.80 13.51
CA LEU A 169 4.73 -0.16 13.77
C LEU A 169 5.13 -0.84 12.45
N GLY A 170 6.42 -1.07 12.24
CA GLY A 170 6.94 -1.84 11.11
C GLY A 170 8.37 -2.32 11.34
N CYS A 171 8.92 -3.07 10.39
CA CYS A 171 10.29 -3.59 10.43
C CYS A 171 10.64 -4.28 11.75
N VAL A 172 9.69 -5.05 12.30
CA VAL A 172 9.93 -5.81 13.54
C VAL A 172 10.82 -6.99 13.24
N THR A 173 11.92 -7.09 14.00
CA THR A 173 12.88 -8.18 13.96
C THR A 173 13.04 -8.81 15.35
N GLU A 174 13.98 -9.71 15.50
CA GLU A 174 14.36 -10.30 16.80
C GLU A 174 14.96 -9.29 17.78
N SER A 175 15.51 -8.16 17.27
CA SER A 175 16.23 -7.20 18.10
C SER A 175 15.91 -5.75 17.83
N SER A 176 14.99 -5.47 16.90
CA SER A 176 14.64 -4.09 16.50
C SER A 176 13.21 -3.95 16.04
N ALA A 177 12.74 -2.70 15.95
CA ALA A 177 11.50 -2.30 15.33
C ALA A 177 11.59 -0.85 14.87
N LYS A 178 10.65 -0.41 14.02
CA LYS A 178 10.51 0.98 13.64
C LYS A 178 9.10 1.49 13.97
N VAL A 179 9.04 2.72 14.47
CA VAL A 179 7.77 3.42 14.73
C VAL A 179 7.72 4.68 13.88
N TRP A 180 6.73 4.76 13.01
CA TRP A 180 6.50 5.91 12.15
C TRP A 180 5.41 6.80 12.74
N VAL A 181 5.59 8.13 12.59
CA VAL A 181 4.63 9.15 12.98
C VAL A 181 4.58 10.29 11.97
N ARG A 182 3.44 11.02 11.92
CA ARG A 182 3.33 12.34 11.30
C ARG A 182 2.86 13.34 12.35
N THR A 183 3.57 14.46 12.47
CA THR A 183 3.35 15.48 13.49
C THR A 183 2.88 16.82 12.90
N VAL A 184 2.45 17.72 13.76
CA VAL A 184 2.09 19.09 13.35
C VAL A 184 3.32 19.90 12.96
N GLY A 185 4.44 19.75 13.67
CA GLY A 185 5.66 20.54 13.57
C GLY A 185 6.94 19.73 13.68
N LYS A 186 8.04 20.39 14.04
CA LYS A 186 9.40 19.83 14.11
C LYS A 186 9.82 19.41 15.52
N GLU A 187 8.89 19.39 16.46
CA GLU A 187 9.19 19.02 17.83
C GLU A 187 9.75 17.59 17.86
N THR A 188 10.78 17.40 18.70
CA THR A 188 11.39 16.09 18.88
C THR A 188 10.34 15.06 19.29
N VAL A 189 10.33 13.95 18.57
CA VAL A 189 9.53 12.77 18.90
C VAL A 189 10.41 11.77 19.63
N THR A 190 9.94 11.30 20.77
CA THR A 190 10.58 10.26 21.56
C THR A 190 9.66 9.05 21.65
N VAL A 191 10.20 7.86 21.37
CA VAL A 191 9.53 6.59 21.68
C VAL A 191 10.15 5.98 22.92
N LYS A 192 9.32 5.76 23.98
CA LYS A 192 9.70 5.05 25.19
C LYS A 192 9.16 3.63 25.11
N VAL A 193 10.04 2.64 25.26
CA VAL A 193 9.68 1.22 25.28
C VAL A 193 9.69 0.71 26.71
N PHE A 194 8.62 0.04 27.09
CA PHE A 194 8.45 -0.55 28.43
C PHE A 194 8.48 -2.07 28.34
N GLY A 195 9.19 -2.69 29.28
CA GLY A 195 9.08 -4.12 29.48
C GLY A 195 7.69 -4.52 29.92
N CYS A 196 7.25 -5.71 29.53
CA CYS A 196 5.98 -6.28 29.96
C CYS A 196 6.20 -7.49 30.88
N ASP A 197 5.23 -7.77 31.75
CA ASP A 197 5.16 -9.00 32.54
C ASP A 197 4.70 -10.19 31.65
N SER A 198 4.60 -11.37 32.24
CA SER A 198 4.17 -12.60 31.55
C SER A 198 2.78 -12.52 30.95
N GLN A 199 1.92 -11.62 31.47
CA GLN A 199 0.57 -11.37 30.96
C GLN A 199 0.56 -10.28 29.85
N GLY A 200 1.70 -9.68 29.54
CA GLY A 200 1.85 -8.61 28.55
C GLY A 200 1.40 -7.24 29.07
N LYS A 201 1.34 -7.03 30.40
CA LYS A 201 1.04 -5.73 31.01
C LYS A 201 2.36 -4.97 31.21
N PRO A 202 2.40 -3.66 30.85
CA PRO A 202 3.59 -2.84 31.07
C PRO A 202 4.00 -2.81 32.55
N THR A 203 5.28 -3.04 32.81
CA THR A 203 5.84 -3.00 34.18
C THR A 203 6.21 -1.60 34.64
N GLY A 204 6.11 -0.60 33.78
CA GLY A 204 6.57 0.77 34.02
C GLY A 204 8.09 0.94 33.86
N LYS A 205 8.86 -0.14 33.75
CA LYS A 205 10.31 -0.06 33.53
C LYS A 205 10.60 0.30 32.09
N VAL A 206 11.23 1.46 31.85
CA VAL A 206 11.75 1.84 30.52
C VAL A 206 12.95 0.98 30.19
N VAL A 207 12.90 0.25 29.09
CA VAL A 207 13.98 -0.63 28.61
C VAL A 207 14.70 -0.07 27.39
N HIS A 208 14.08 0.83 26.64
CA HIS A 208 14.69 1.50 25.50
C HIS A 208 14.04 2.89 25.28
N LEU A 209 14.84 3.80 24.75
CA LEU A 209 14.40 5.15 24.39
C LEU A 209 15.10 5.58 23.11
N ALA A 210 14.33 6.05 22.14
CA ALA A 210 14.86 6.55 20.87
C ALA A 210 14.13 7.82 20.45
N THR A 211 14.80 8.68 19.70
CA THR A 211 14.29 9.99 19.27
C THR A 211 14.49 10.22 17.78
N ALA A 212 13.61 11.02 17.18
CA ALA A 212 13.79 11.56 15.83
C ALA A 212 13.16 12.95 15.72
N ILE A 213 13.62 13.72 14.75
CA ILE A 213 13.03 15.02 14.39
C ILE A 213 12.24 14.86 13.10
N PRO A 214 10.95 15.22 13.06
CA PRO A 214 10.12 15.14 11.87
C PRO A 214 10.65 16.04 10.74
N ASP A 215 10.69 15.49 9.52
CA ASP A 215 11.23 16.16 8.35
C ASP A 215 10.13 16.98 7.64
N PRO A 216 10.25 18.33 7.60
CA PRO A 216 9.28 19.16 6.91
C PRO A 216 9.18 18.90 5.41
N GLN A 217 10.25 18.42 4.77
CA GLN A 217 10.25 18.08 3.35
C GLN A 217 9.49 16.78 3.07
N LYS A 218 9.35 15.93 4.11
CA LYS A 218 8.56 14.70 4.09
C LYS A 218 7.26 14.83 4.87
N ASP A 219 6.63 16.01 4.80
CA ASP A 219 5.34 16.29 5.42
C ASP A 219 5.31 16.05 6.94
N PHE A 220 6.42 16.41 7.62
CA PHE A 220 6.61 16.23 9.05
C PHE A 220 6.45 14.77 9.51
N THR A 221 6.88 13.83 8.71
CA THR A 221 7.00 12.44 9.12
C THR A 221 8.36 12.18 9.79
N ALA A 222 8.36 11.22 10.70
CA ALA A 222 9.57 10.67 11.30
C ALA A 222 9.42 9.16 11.46
N THR A 223 10.52 8.44 11.30
CA THR A 223 10.63 7.01 11.62
C THR A 223 11.67 6.86 12.71
N ILE A 224 11.24 6.35 13.87
CA ILE A 224 12.07 6.16 15.04
C ILE A 224 12.50 4.68 15.07
N GLU A 225 13.79 4.42 15.06
CA GLU A 225 14.35 3.07 15.11
C GLU A 225 14.60 2.66 16.55
N LEU A 226 14.07 1.50 16.92
CA LEU A 226 14.24 0.86 18.21
C LEU A 226 15.19 -0.31 18.02
N THR A 227 16.32 -0.33 18.74
CA THR A 227 17.37 -1.35 18.63
C THR A 227 17.70 -1.97 19.98
N GLY A 228 18.43 -3.10 19.99
CA GLY A 228 18.85 -3.74 21.22
C GLY A 228 17.71 -4.38 22.03
N LEU A 229 16.59 -4.67 21.39
CA LEU A 229 15.49 -5.42 21.99
C LEU A 229 15.84 -6.91 22.08
N GLN A 230 15.17 -7.63 22.98
CA GLN A 230 15.34 -9.07 23.13
C GLN A 230 14.38 -9.83 22.20
N ALA A 231 14.83 -10.94 21.64
CA ALA A 231 14.01 -11.80 20.79
C ALA A 231 12.80 -12.39 21.54
N SER A 232 11.73 -12.68 20.81
CA SER A 232 10.49 -13.31 21.33
C SER A 232 9.88 -12.58 22.54
N THR A 233 10.09 -11.27 22.66
CA THR A 233 9.75 -10.50 23.86
C THR A 233 8.64 -9.50 23.59
N LYS A 234 7.68 -9.41 24.53
CA LYS A 234 6.58 -8.46 24.50
C LYS A 234 6.96 -7.16 25.19
N TYR A 235 6.62 -6.05 24.52
CA TYR A 235 6.81 -4.70 25.00
C TYR A 235 5.52 -3.89 24.82
N ALA A 236 5.43 -2.78 25.54
CA ALA A 236 4.53 -1.68 25.21
C ALA A 236 5.37 -0.44 24.90
N TYR A 237 4.84 0.51 24.17
CA TYR A 237 5.57 1.73 23.91
C TYR A 237 4.66 2.97 23.96
N ASP A 238 5.25 4.09 24.31
CA ASP A 238 4.62 5.40 24.27
C ASP A 238 5.34 6.32 23.30
N VAL A 239 4.59 7.25 22.72
CA VAL A 239 5.11 8.32 21.86
C VAL A 239 4.98 9.63 22.61
N LEU A 240 6.11 10.32 22.77
CA LEU A 240 6.16 11.63 23.35
C LEU A 240 6.53 12.66 22.27
N ILE A 241 5.86 13.81 22.29
CA ILE A 241 6.20 14.96 21.45
C ILE A 241 6.43 16.14 22.40
N ALA A 242 7.60 16.80 22.28
CA ALA A 242 8.03 17.80 23.23
C ALA A 242 7.92 17.29 24.70
N GLU A 243 8.38 16.04 24.92
CA GLU A 243 8.39 15.34 26.22
C GLU A 243 7.02 15.01 26.84
N LYS A 244 5.93 15.28 26.14
CA LYS A 244 4.56 14.96 26.56
C LYS A 244 4.02 13.74 25.84
N SER A 245 3.46 12.77 26.59
CA SER A 245 2.77 11.61 26.00
C SER A 245 1.58 12.05 25.16
N VAL A 246 1.43 11.48 23.96
CA VAL A 246 0.36 11.79 23.00
C VAL A 246 -0.59 10.63 22.74
N LEU A 247 -0.35 9.46 23.37
CA LEU A 247 -1.16 8.25 23.15
C LEU A 247 -2.19 7.99 24.27
N GLY A 248 -2.08 8.69 25.40
CA GLY A 248 -2.94 8.48 26.56
C GLY A 248 -2.60 7.19 27.34
N SER A 249 -3.57 6.61 28.03
CA SER A 249 -3.36 5.51 28.96
C SER A 249 -3.24 4.12 28.30
N LYS A 250 -3.77 3.96 27.09
CA LYS A 250 -3.74 2.67 26.36
C LYS A 250 -2.57 2.63 25.39
N LEU A 251 -1.44 2.14 25.88
CA LEU A 251 -0.23 2.04 25.06
C LEU A 251 -0.34 0.92 24.03
N PRO A 252 0.17 1.15 22.80
CA PRO A 252 0.32 0.11 21.77
C PRO A 252 1.35 -0.95 22.20
N ARG A 253 1.22 -2.12 21.60
CA ARG A 253 2.07 -3.28 21.87
C ARG A 253 3.09 -3.46 20.76
N LEU A 254 4.22 -4.05 21.13
CA LEU A 254 5.29 -4.49 20.25
C LEU A 254 5.73 -5.87 20.73
N GLN A 255 5.82 -6.83 19.82
CA GLN A 255 6.45 -8.13 20.10
C GLN A 255 7.53 -8.36 19.06
N THR A 256 8.77 -8.55 19.51
CA THR A 256 9.90 -8.94 18.66
C THR A 256 9.72 -10.37 18.16
N THR A 257 10.27 -10.67 16.98
CA THR A 257 10.25 -12.02 16.42
C THR A 257 11.19 -12.95 17.19
N CYS A 258 11.07 -14.26 16.95
CA CYS A 258 12.10 -15.22 17.37
C CYS A 258 13.37 -15.02 16.53
N SER A 259 14.47 -15.64 16.94
CA SER A 259 15.73 -15.56 16.22
C SER A 259 15.64 -16.20 14.85
N ARG A 260 16.43 -15.69 13.92
CA ARG A 260 16.46 -16.23 12.56
C ARG A 260 16.88 -17.70 12.57
N GLY A 261 16.10 -18.53 11.85
CA GLY A 261 16.30 -19.98 11.78
C GLY A 261 15.50 -20.77 12.82
N ASP A 262 14.97 -20.14 13.87
CA ASP A 262 14.18 -20.83 14.87
C ASP A 262 12.81 -21.26 14.34
N PRO A 263 12.30 -22.44 14.71
CA PRO A 263 10.92 -22.82 14.48
C PRO A 263 9.95 -21.81 15.08
N THR A 264 8.92 -21.45 14.33
CA THR A 264 7.98 -20.40 14.77
C THR A 264 6.56 -20.68 14.32
N LYS A 265 5.61 -20.02 15.01
CA LYS A 265 4.21 -19.93 14.57
C LYS A 265 3.83 -18.46 14.49
N ILE A 266 3.40 -18.03 13.30
CA ILE A 266 2.99 -16.65 13.06
C ILE A 266 1.66 -16.58 12.33
N GLN A 267 0.95 -15.47 12.51
CA GLN A 267 -0.27 -15.13 11.79
C GLN A 267 -0.09 -13.81 11.04
N ILE A 268 -0.40 -13.81 9.76
CA ILE A 268 -0.27 -12.66 8.89
C ILE A 268 -1.63 -12.33 8.30
N ALA A 269 -2.17 -11.15 8.59
CA ALA A 269 -3.28 -10.61 7.83
C ALA A 269 -2.73 -10.01 6.53
N PHE A 270 -3.37 -10.28 5.39
CA PHE A 270 -2.91 -9.73 4.12
C PHE A 270 -4.07 -9.42 3.17
N GLY A 271 -3.82 -8.52 2.24
CA GLY A 271 -4.72 -8.23 1.13
C GLY A 271 -4.40 -6.91 0.44
N GLY A 272 -5.15 -6.64 -0.62
CA GLY A 272 -5.10 -5.40 -1.40
C GLY A 272 -6.48 -4.79 -1.57
N GLY A 273 -6.61 -3.79 -2.48
CA GLY A 273 -7.88 -3.16 -2.77
C GLY A 273 -8.47 -2.42 -1.56
N ALA A 274 -7.63 -1.64 -0.89
CA ALA A 274 -8.03 -0.85 0.27
C ALA A 274 -8.56 0.54 -0.13
N GLY A 275 -9.48 0.60 -1.09
CA GLY A 275 -10.16 1.84 -1.48
C GLY A 275 -10.93 2.43 -0.30
N TYR A 276 -10.67 3.70 0.02
CA TYR A 276 -11.31 4.35 1.16
C TYR A 276 -12.84 4.42 0.99
N THR A 277 -13.55 3.71 1.84
CA THR A 277 -15.02 3.65 1.88
C THR A 277 -15.47 3.64 3.34
N PRO A 278 -16.02 4.74 3.88
CA PRO A 278 -16.23 4.93 5.32
C PRO A 278 -16.95 3.77 6.03
N GLN A 279 -17.99 3.21 5.43
CA GLN A 279 -18.74 2.10 6.02
C GLN A 279 -17.93 0.79 6.09
N PHE A 280 -16.85 0.66 5.31
CA PHE A 280 -16.01 -0.52 5.30
C PHE A 280 -14.71 -0.35 6.12
N GLU A 281 -14.41 0.87 6.59
CA GLU A 281 -13.20 1.13 7.40
C GLU A 281 -13.21 0.37 8.74
N ARG A 282 -14.37 -0.13 9.22
CA ARG A 282 -14.47 -1.05 10.37
C ARG A 282 -13.70 -2.37 10.16
N MET A 283 -13.35 -2.71 8.93
CA MET A 283 -12.51 -3.87 8.60
C MET A 283 -11.19 -3.85 9.38
N TRP A 284 -10.63 -2.68 9.65
CA TRP A 284 -9.38 -2.56 10.42
C TRP A 284 -9.54 -3.05 11.86
N ASP A 285 -10.71 -2.81 12.47
CA ASP A 285 -11.02 -3.39 13.79
C ASP A 285 -11.28 -4.90 13.70
N THR A 286 -11.92 -5.36 12.63
CA THR A 286 -12.10 -6.80 12.38
C THR A 286 -10.74 -7.50 12.26
N ILE A 287 -9.80 -6.97 11.47
CA ILE A 287 -8.43 -7.51 11.38
C ILE A 287 -7.75 -7.49 12.76
N SER A 288 -7.88 -6.39 13.51
CA SER A 288 -7.29 -6.24 14.84
C SER A 288 -7.80 -7.28 15.85
N ALA A 289 -9.05 -7.73 15.73
CA ALA A 289 -9.64 -8.74 16.59
C ALA A 289 -8.95 -10.12 16.45
N PHE A 290 -8.40 -10.44 15.28
CA PHE A 290 -7.62 -11.66 15.04
C PHE A 290 -6.18 -11.57 15.57
N LYS A 291 -5.72 -10.38 15.97
CA LYS A 291 -4.39 -10.13 16.54
C LYS A 291 -3.24 -10.68 15.68
N PRO A 292 -3.19 -10.36 14.38
CA PRO A 292 -2.11 -10.83 13.54
C PRO A 292 -0.76 -10.24 13.99
N ASP A 293 0.31 -11.01 13.81
CA ASP A 293 1.68 -10.54 14.09
C ASP A 293 2.11 -9.47 13.08
N SER A 294 1.62 -9.59 11.84
CA SER A 294 1.90 -8.64 10.76
C SER A 294 0.69 -8.41 9.87
N LEU A 295 0.65 -7.22 9.25
CA LEU A 295 -0.28 -6.83 8.20
C LEU A 295 0.50 -6.59 6.91
N PHE A 296 0.19 -7.36 5.85
CA PHE A 296 0.77 -7.17 4.52
C PHE A 296 -0.26 -6.49 3.62
N LEU A 297 0.05 -5.29 3.17
CA LEU A 297 -0.75 -4.53 2.23
C LEU A 297 -0.17 -4.71 0.82
N LEU A 298 -0.91 -5.41 -0.04
CA LEU A 298 -0.42 -5.92 -1.31
C LEU A 298 -0.77 -5.03 -2.51
N GLY A 299 -0.96 -3.75 -2.29
CA GLY A 299 -1.28 -2.79 -3.34
C GLY A 299 -2.72 -2.31 -3.32
N ASP A 300 -2.98 -1.28 -4.12
CA ASP A 300 -4.23 -0.52 -4.06
C ASP A 300 -4.53 -0.01 -2.65
N ASN A 301 -3.47 0.38 -1.93
CA ASN A 301 -3.59 0.90 -0.56
C ASN A 301 -4.29 2.26 -0.54
N VAL A 302 -4.08 3.03 -1.62
CA VAL A 302 -4.74 4.30 -1.92
C VAL A 302 -5.01 4.38 -3.43
N TYR A 303 -5.91 5.29 -3.83
CA TYR A 303 -6.27 5.51 -5.22
C TYR A 303 -5.86 6.92 -5.63
N ILE A 304 -4.62 7.07 -6.09
CA ILE A 304 -4.05 8.35 -6.51
C ILE A 304 -4.54 8.72 -7.90
N ASP A 305 -4.46 7.82 -8.87
CA ASP A 305 -4.97 7.93 -10.24
C ASP A 305 -4.37 9.06 -11.10
N LEU A 306 -3.80 10.10 -10.52
CA LEU A 306 -3.25 11.28 -11.19
C LEU A 306 -1.84 11.59 -10.68
N PRO A 307 -0.80 10.87 -11.17
CA PRO A 307 0.55 10.97 -10.63
C PRO A 307 1.24 12.32 -10.89
N GLU A 308 0.80 13.06 -11.91
CA GLU A 308 1.37 14.38 -12.27
C GLU A 308 0.82 15.53 -11.42
N MET A 309 -0.22 15.28 -10.64
CA MET A 309 -0.88 16.32 -9.83
C MET A 309 -0.02 16.76 -8.64
N PRO A 310 -0.29 17.94 -8.07
CA PRO A 310 0.39 18.43 -6.88
C PRO A 310 0.36 17.42 -5.73
N ARG A 311 1.46 17.32 -4.98
CA ARG A 311 1.59 16.42 -3.81
C ARG A 311 0.50 16.59 -2.75
N GLY A 312 -0.16 17.75 -2.69
CA GLY A 312 -1.31 17.98 -1.82
C GLY A 312 -2.49 17.05 -2.10
N LEU A 313 -2.78 16.75 -3.39
CA LEU A 313 -3.79 15.77 -3.77
C LEU A 313 -3.35 14.35 -3.41
N HIS A 314 -2.08 14.00 -3.71
CA HIS A 314 -1.54 12.67 -3.42
C HIS A 314 -1.59 12.35 -1.92
N ARG A 315 -1.07 13.26 -1.09
CA ARG A 315 -1.05 13.10 0.37
C ARG A 315 -2.46 13.03 0.96
N TYR A 316 -3.42 13.77 0.39
CA TYR A 316 -4.81 13.73 0.82
C TYR A 316 -5.39 12.30 0.78
N THR A 317 -5.01 11.48 -0.22
CA THR A 317 -5.50 10.10 -0.32
C THR A 317 -5.07 9.24 0.88
N TYR A 318 -3.86 9.47 1.41
CA TYR A 318 -3.36 8.81 2.62
C TYR A 318 -4.01 9.36 3.90
N TYR A 319 -4.20 10.70 3.99
CA TYR A 319 -4.70 11.33 5.21
C TYR A 319 -6.08 10.82 5.62
N ARG A 320 -6.93 10.51 4.66
CA ARG A 320 -8.28 9.98 4.91
C ARG A 320 -8.24 8.76 5.82
N ARG A 321 -7.45 7.75 5.47
CA ARG A 321 -7.33 6.51 6.24
C ARG A 321 -6.46 6.65 7.46
N GLN A 322 -5.30 7.29 7.32
CA GLN A 322 -4.36 7.44 8.44
C GLN A 322 -4.94 8.23 9.62
N SER A 323 -5.97 9.06 9.39
CA SER A 323 -6.70 9.75 10.44
C SER A 323 -7.76 8.87 11.14
N ARG A 324 -8.11 7.70 10.57
CA ARG A 324 -9.17 6.85 11.14
C ARG A 324 -8.72 6.15 12.42
N PRO A 325 -9.51 6.22 13.50
CA PRO A 325 -9.17 5.54 14.75
C PRO A 325 -9.00 4.03 14.62
N GLU A 326 -9.81 3.38 13.79
CA GLU A 326 -9.77 1.93 13.54
C GLU A 326 -8.42 1.53 12.93
N PHE A 327 -7.97 2.26 11.91
CA PHE A 327 -6.69 2.02 11.27
C PHE A 327 -5.52 2.27 12.23
N ARG A 328 -5.54 3.39 12.95
CA ARG A 328 -4.50 3.75 13.93
C ARG A 328 -4.36 2.71 15.04
N ARG A 329 -5.48 2.15 15.54
CA ARG A 329 -5.45 1.07 16.56
C ARG A 329 -4.73 -0.17 16.06
N LEU A 330 -5.03 -0.59 14.82
CA LEU A 330 -4.41 -1.78 14.22
C LEU A 330 -2.91 -1.55 14.00
N VAL A 331 -2.55 -0.52 13.23
CA VAL A 331 -1.16 -0.31 12.79
C VAL A 331 -0.23 0.13 13.91
N GLY A 332 -0.77 0.61 15.04
CA GLY A 332 0.02 0.91 16.24
C GLY A 332 0.55 -0.34 16.95
N SER A 333 -0.10 -1.49 16.79
CA SER A 333 0.26 -2.72 17.50
C SER A 333 0.55 -3.93 16.61
N THR A 334 0.39 -3.77 15.30
CA THR A 334 0.64 -4.81 14.28
C THR A 334 1.68 -4.28 13.31
N ALA A 335 2.74 -5.05 13.05
CA ALA A 335 3.79 -4.65 12.12
C ALA A 335 3.27 -4.58 10.69
N VAL A 336 3.39 -3.42 10.03
CA VAL A 336 2.88 -3.19 8.67
C VAL A 336 4.01 -3.29 7.67
N TYR A 337 3.74 -4.00 6.56
CA TYR A 337 4.60 -4.08 5.38
C TYR A 337 3.73 -3.82 4.15
N ALA A 338 4.16 -2.95 3.26
CA ALA A 338 3.35 -2.52 2.12
C ALA A 338 4.14 -2.58 0.82
N ILE A 339 3.53 -3.14 -0.21
CA ILE A 339 3.93 -2.92 -1.60
C ILE A 339 2.84 -2.11 -2.30
N TRP A 340 3.17 -1.53 -3.41
CA TRP A 340 2.21 -0.79 -4.22
C TRP A 340 1.65 -1.62 -5.37
N ASP A 341 0.52 -1.14 -5.91
CA ASP A 341 0.00 -1.57 -7.20
C ASP A 341 -0.28 -0.34 -8.07
N ASP A 342 -1.00 -0.48 -9.17
CA ASP A 342 -1.22 0.58 -10.16
C ASP A 342 -1.86 1.84 -9.56
N HIS A 343 -2.89 1.73 -8.75
CA HIS A 343 -3.58 2.88 -8.15
C HIS A 343 -2.77 3.62 -7.07
N ASP A 344 -1.81 2.97 -6.43
CA ASP A 344 -0.89 3.63 -5.49
C ASP A 344 0.09 4.57 -6.19
N CYS A 345 0.41 4.30 -7.45
CA CYS A 345 1.40 5.07 -8.20
C CYS A 345 0.81 5.83 -9.38
N ALA A 346 -0.29 5.33 -10.02
CA ALA A 346 -0.88 5.94 -11.20
C ALA A 346 -2.33 5.50 -11.42
N MET A 347 -2.69 5.07 -12.61
CA MET A 347 -4.03 4.57 -12.98
C MET A 347 -4.02 3.10 -13.37
N ASP A 348 -5.23 2.56 -13.62
CA ASP A 348 -5.48 1.17 -14.03
C ASP A 348 -4.39 0.60 -14.96
N ASP A 349 -3.85 -0.57 -14.62
CA ASP A 349 -2.96 -1.40 -15.42
C ASP A 349 -1.64 -0.72 -15.86
N VAL A 350 -1.16 0.30 -15.14
CA VAL A 350 0.06 1.05 -15.50
C VAL A 350 1.31 0.16 -15.57
N TRP A 351 2.16 0.40 -16.55
CA TRP A 351 3.56 -0.03 -16.59
C TRP A 351 4.48 1.18 -16.72
N MET A 352 5.55 1.23 -15.94
CA MET A 352 6.40 2.41 -15.82
C MET A 352 7.71 2.31 -16.61
N GLY A 353 7.90 1.19 -17.32
CA GLY A 353 9.06 1.00 -18.18
C GLY A 353 10.37 0.77 -17.44
N PRO A 354 11.47 0.53 -18.18
CA PRO A 354 12.74 0.05 -17.61
C PRO A 354 13.62 1.16 -17.00
N TYR A 355 13.24 2.42 -17.16
CA TYR A 355 14.11 3.53 -16.79
C TYR A 355 13.86 4.02 -15.36
N LEU A 356 14.91 4.53 -14.72
CA LEU A 356 14.89 4.96 -13.34
C LEU A 356 13.99 6.19 -13.12
N ASP A 357 14.11 7.17 -14.01
CA ASP A 357 13.52 8.51 -13.89
C ASP A 357 12.39 8.80 -14.90
N GLN A 358 11.95 7.77 -15.60
CA GLN A 358 10.85 7.86 -16.55
C GLN A 358 9.77 6.82 -16.25
N PRO A 359 8.51 7.25 -16.27
CA PRO A 359 8.00 8.62 -16.45
C PRO A 359 8.47 9.58 -15.35
N VAL A 360 8.47 10.90 -15.62
CA VAL A 360 9.03 11.93 -14.71
C VAL A 360 8.42 11.94 -13.31
N TRP A 361 7.20 11.46 -13.17
CA TRP A 361 6.51 11.34 -11.88
C TRP A 361 6.88 10.07 -11.09
N LYS A 362 7.59 9.11 -11.68
CA LYS A 362 7.92 7.81 -11.08
C LYS A 362 8.64 7.95 -9.73
N GLN A 363 9.75 8.68 -9.68
CA GLN A 363 10.49 8.89 -8.44
C GLN A 363 9.72 9.77 -7.43
N PRO A 364 9.03 10.86 -7.84
CA PRO A 364 8.14 11.59 -6.95
C PRO A 364 7.04 10.72 -6.31
N MET A 365 6.44 9.79 -7.05
CA MET A 365 5.43 8.88 -6.50
C MET A 365 6.03 7.88 -5.51
N LEU A 366 7.21 7.31 -5.81
CA LEU A 366 7.93 6.46 -4.88
C LEU A 366 8.31 7.23 -3.59
N ALA A 367 8.66 8.51 -3.70
CA ALA A 367 8.94 9.36 -2.53
C ALA A 367 7.69 9.52 -1.64
N ILE A 368 6.51 9.74 -2.25
CA ILE A 368 5.23 9.79 -1.51
C ILE A 368 4.95 8.46 -0.82
N PHE A 369 5.17 7.33 -1.49
CA PHE A 369 4.99 6.02 -0.89
C PHE A 369 5.91 5.82 0.34
N LYS A 370 7.19 6.18 0.22
CA LYS A 370 8.17 6.14 1.32
C LYS A 370 7.81 7.05 2.49
N GLU A 371 7.14 8.17 2.25
CA GLU A 371 6.66 9.08 3.31
C GLU A 371 5.56 8.44 4.17
N ASN A 372 4.86 7.42 3.67
CA ASN A 372 3.64 6.90 4.27
C ASN A 372 3.74 5.46 4.80
N TRP A 373 4.81 4.73 4.47
CA TRP A 373 4.97 3.33 4.86
C TRP A 373 6.35 3.05 5.46
N VAL A 374 6.40 2.03 6.31
CA VAL A 374 7.62 1.61 7.02
C VAL A 374 8.03 0.23 6.53
N ASN A 375 8.87 0.19 5.50
CA ASN A 375 9.41 -1.07 4.97
C ASN A 375 10.89 -1.24 5.34
N PRO A 376 11.42 -2.48 5.34
CA PRO A 376 12.84 -2.75 5.58
C PRO A 376 13.74 -2.09 4.55
N ALA A 377 13.31 -2.09 3.29
CA ALA A 377 14.00 -1.48 2.16
C ALA A 377 13.00 -1.01 1.09
N TYR A 378 13.51 -0.24 0.14
CA TYR A 378 12.77 0.21 -1.04
C TYR A 378 13.61 -0.04 -2.29
N GLY A 379 13.86 -1.33 -2.57
CA GLY A 379 14.78 -1.75 -3.60
C GLY A 379 16.23 -1.45 -3.26
N ASN A 380 17.00 -1.06 -4.26
CA ASN A 380 18.39 -0.61 -4.10
C ASN A 380 18.64 0.66 -4.94
N GLU A 381 19.87 1.19 -4.93
CA GLU A 381 20.24 2.39 -5.68
C GLU A 381 20.10 2.22 -7.20
N GLN A 382 20.33 1.03 -7.73
CA GLN A 382 20.22 0.73 -9.17
C GLN A 382 18.77 0.59 -9.62
N ALA A 383 17.90 0.11 -8.73
CA ALA A 383 16.48 -0.10 -9.00
C ALA A 383 15.64 0.17 -7.74
N PRO A 384 15.49 1.46 -7.33
CA PRO A 384 14.59 1.81 -6.24
C PRO A 384 13.14 1.41 -6.57
N GLY A 385 12.43 0.86 -5.60
CA GLY A 385 11.06 0.34 -5.75
C GLY A 385 10.53 -0.25 -4.46
N CYS A 386 9.36 -0.84 -4.48
CA CYS A 386 8.70 -1.42 -3.30
C CYS A 386 9.05 -2.89 -3.08
N TRP A 387 10.28 -3.31 -3.41
CA TRP A 387 10.72 -4.68 -3.24
C TRP A 387 11.77 -4.83 -2.14
N PHE A 388 11.64 -5.90 -1.36
CA PHE A 388 12.52 -6.23 -0.23
C PHE A 388 12.30 -7.68 0.22
N GLU A 389 13.15 -8.15 1.13
CA GLU A 389 12.96 -9.42 1.83
C GLU A 389 12.93 -9.20 3.35
N MET A 390 12.27 -10.10 4.05
CA MET A 390 12.32 -10.20 5.51
C MET A 390 12.21 -11.64 5.95
N SER A 391 12.64 -11.93 7.18
CA SER A 391 12.56 -13.24 7.77
C SER A 391 11.93 -13.19 9.15
N VAL A 392 11.16 -14.22 9.50
CA VAL A 392 10.66 -14.44 10.86
C VAL A 392 10.96 -15.89 11.23
N GLY A 393 11.87 -16.11 12.16
CA GLY A 393 12.37 -17.45 12.46
C GLY A 393 12.90 -18.13 11.20
N ASN A 394 12.37 -19.30 10.87
CA ASN A 394 12.72 -20.08 9.68
C ASN A 394 11.69 -19.90 8.53
N ILE A 395 11.12 -18.71 8.39
CA ILE A 395 10.21 -18.33 7.29
C ILE A 395 10.78 -17.09 6.60
N ASP A 396 10.96 -17.16 5.28
CA ASP A 396 11.42 -16.04 4.45
C ASP A 396 10.28 -15.49 3.59
N PHE A 397 10.19 -14.17 3.51
CA PHE A 397 9.22 -13.43 2.71
C PHE A 397 9.95 -12.59 1.65
N PHE A 398 9.51 -12.68 0.39
CA PHE A 398 10.03 -11.93 -0.73
C PHE A 398 8.93 -11.05 -1.30
N PHE A 399 8.99 -9.76 -1.03
CA PHE A 399 8.05 -8.78 -1.54
C PHE A 399 8.53 -8.27 -2.90
N LEU A 400 7.68 -8.39 -3.91
CA LEU A 400 7.99 -8.06 -5.29
C LEU A 400 7.25 -6.78 -5.71
N ASP A 401 7.99 -5.85 -6.30
CA ASP A 401 7.41 -4.69 -6.97
C ASP A 401 7.06 -5.06 -8.41
N THR A 402 5.79 -5.16 -8.70
CA THR A 402 5.28 -5.58 -9.99
C THR A 402 4.92 -4.40 -10.91
N ARG A 403 5.23 -3.15 -10.53
CA ARG A 403 4.86 -1.95 -11.31
C ARG A 403 6.07 -1.14 -11.76
N ASN A 404 7.06 -0.91 -10.90
CA ASN A 404 8.10 0.11 -11.12
C ASN A 404 8.95 -0.13 -12.38
N TYR A 405 9.30 -1.37 -12.66
CA TYR A 405 10.12 -1.74 -13.82
C TYR A 405 9.37 -2.62 -14.84
N ARG A 406 8.06 -2.71 -14.68
CA ARG A 406 7.20 -3.42 -15.63
C ARG A 406 7.28 -2.75 -16.99
N THR A 407 7.52 -3.54 -18.04
CA THR A 407 7.50 -3.08 -19.43
C THR A 407 6.17 -3.39 -20.09
N ASN A 408 5.97 -2.86 -21.31
CA ASN A 408 4.77 -3.12 -22.09
C ASN A 408 4.52 -4.63 -22.26
N PRO A 409 3.41 -5.18 -21.75
CA PRO A 409 3.09 -6.61 -21.86
C PRO A 409 2.82 -7.09 -23.29
N PHE A 410 2.66 -6.17 -24.24
CA PHE A 410 2.51 -6.46 -25.67
C PHE A 410 3.85 -6.43 -26.42
N GLY A 411 4.95 -6.10 -25.72
CA GLY A 411 6.30 -6.09 -26.28
C GLY A 411 6.84 -7.49 -26.60
N LYS A 412 7.94 -7.55 -27.36
CA LYS A 412 8.54 -8.84 -27.74
C LYS A 412 9.09 -9.65 -26.56
N LYS A 413 9.59 -8.99 -25.54
CA LYS A 413 10.17 -9.61 -24.32
C LYS A 413 9.76 -8.78 -23.09
N PRO A 414 8.50 -8.88 -22.67
CA PRO A 414 8.04 -8.12 -21.53
C PRO A 414 8.67 -8.65 -20.23
N THR A 415 8.96 -7.75 -19.30
CA THR A 415 9.39 -8.09 -17.94
C THR A 415 8.47 -7.45 -16.92
N MET A 416 8.12 -8.18 -15.87
CA MET A 416 7.35 -7.71 -14.72
C MET A 416 8.25 -6.98 -13.72
N LEU A 417 9.39 -7.58 -13.39
CA LEU A 417 10.26 -7.15 -12.31
C LEU A 417 11.43 -6.27 -12.78
N GLY A 418 11.75 -6.32 -14.07
CA GLY A 418 13.00 -5.76 -14.59
C GLY A 418 14.23 -6.59 -14.19
N PRO A 419 15.39 -6.33 -14.81
CA PRO A 419 16.57 -7.22 -14.68
C PRO A 419 17.17 -7.20 -13.27
N VAL A 420 17.21 -6.05 -12.60
CA VAL A 420 17.88 -5.90 -11.31
C VAL A 420 17.10 -6.61 -10.20
N GLN A 421 15.80 -6.32 -10.06
CA GLN A 421 14.96 -6.98 -9.06
C GLN A 421 14.86 -8.47 -9.31
N LYS A 422 14.69 -8.91 -10.57
CA LYS A 422 14.65 -10.33 -10.93
C LYS A 422 15.93 -11.05 -10.51
N ALA A 423 17.10 -10.50 -10.84
CA ALA A 423 18.38 -11.09 -10.46
C ALA A 423 18.55 -11.20 -8.94
N TRP A 424 18.17 -10.14 -8.20
CA TRP A 424 18.14 -10.17 -6.75
C TRP A 424 17.22 -11.27 -6.22
N PHE A 425 15.99 -11.33 -6.71
CA PHE A 425 15.01 -12.31 -6.24
C PHE A 425 15.44 -13.75 -6.49
N LEU A 426 15.91 -14.06 -7.72
CA LEU A 426 16.38 -15.40 -8.07
C LEU A 426 17.62 -15.81 -7.26
N LYS A 427 18.48 -14.87 -6.88
CA LYS A 427 19.58 -15.12 -5.95
C LYS A 427 19.07 -15.35 -4.53
N ALA A 428 18.14 -14.55 -4.08
CA ALA A 428 17.59 -14.61 -2.72
C ALA A 428 16.84 -15.92 -2.45
N ILE A 429 15.95 -16.34 -3.34
CA ILE A 429 15.19 -17.57 -3.16
C ILE A 429 16.08 -18.82 -3.20
N LYS A 430 17.13 -18.82 -4.02
CA LYS A 430 18.10 -19.94 -4.07
C LYS A 430 18.94 -20.09 -2.81
N ARG A 431 19.25 -19.00 -2.08
CA ARG A 431 20.03 -19.05 -0.85
C ARG A 431 19.18 -19.36 0.38
N SER A 432 17.87 -19.23 0.30
CA SER A 432 16.96 -19.42 1.42
C SER A 432 16.94 -20.86 1.90
N GLN A 433 17.20 -21.06 3.20
CA GLN A 433 17.10 -22.35 3.90
C GLN A 433 15.82 -22.43 4.75
N ALA A 434 14.94 -21.46 4.64
CA ALA A 434 13.71 -21.40 5.42
C ALA A 434 12.76 -22.57 5.12
N GLU A 435 11.91 -22.93 6.09
CA GLU A 435 10.87 -23.96 5.91
C GLU A 435 9.81 -23.52 4.89
N PHE A 436 9.39 -22.25 4.97
CA PHE A 436 8.51 -21.64 3.99
C PHE A 436 9.18 -20.43 3.34
N LYS A 437 8.98 -20.28 2.01
CA LYS A 437 9.35 -19.14 1.19
C LYS A 437 8.08 -18.53 0.62
N VAL A 438 7.68 -17.39 1.14
CA VAL A 438 6.43 -16.72 0.76
C VAL A 438 6.76 -15.65 -0.27
N LEU A 439 6.25 -15.81 -1.50
CA LEU A 439 6.40 -14.85 -2.58
C LEU A 439 5.18 -13.92 -2.59
N VAL A 440 5.42 -12.64 -2.36
CA VAL A 440 4.38 -11.63 -2.21
C VAL A 440 4.35 -10.74 -3.46
N SER A 441 3.24 -10.79 -4.19
CA SER A 441 2.99 -10.05 -5.43
C SER A 441 1.75 -9.17 -5.26
N SER A 442 1.71 -8.01 -5.90
CA SER A 442 0.48 -7.21 -5.92
C SER A 442 -0.57 -7.77 -6.89
N VAL A 443 -0.14 -8.51 -7.91
CA VAL A 443 -1.02 -9.08 -8.94
C VAL A 443 -0.98 -10.61 -8.94
N PRO A 444 -2.06 -11.29 -9.40
CA PRO A 444 -2.19 -12.74 -9.41
C PRO A 444 -1.14 -13.48 -10.24
N TRP A 445 -0.72 -14.65 -9.71
CA TRP A 445 0.22 -15.56 -10.36
C TRP A 445 -0.48 -16.52 -11.35
N ALA A 446 -1.72 -16.94 -11.05
CA ALA A 446 -2.50 -17.81 -11.91
C ALA A 446 -3.11 -17.00 -13.07
N PRO A 447 -2.84 -17.35 -14.35
CA PRO A 447 -3.39 -16.60 -15.49
C PRO A 447 -4.91 -16.66 -15.59
N GLU A 448 -5.49 -17.72 -15.08
CA GLU A 448 -6.91 -18.02 -15.11
C GLU A 448 -7.73 -17.07 -14.22
N GLU A 449 -7.09 -16.38 -13.28
CA GLU A 449 -7.76 -15.40 -12.40
C GLU A 449 -8.26 -14.14 -13.14
N LYS A 450 -7.62 -13.77 -14.24
CA LYS A 450 -8.01 -12.65 -15.11
C LYS A 450 -7.84 -13.07 -16.58
N PRO A 451 -8.72 -13.96 -17.10
CA PRO A 451 -8.57 -14.50 -18.44
C PRO A 451 -8.44 -13.41 -19.51
N GLY A 452 -7.43 -13.53 -20.36
CA GLY A 452 -7.15 -12.57 -21.43
C GLY A 452 -6.52 -11.24 -20.98
N SER A 453 -6.37 -11.01 -19.68
CA SER A 453 -5.66 -9.84 -19.17
C SER A 453 -4.15 -10.01 -19.31
N ARG A 454 -3.46 -8.89 -19.57
CA ARG A 454 -2.00 -8.81 -19.57
C ARG A 454 -1.45 -8.00 -18.39
N ASP A 455 -2.33 -7.62 -17.47
CA ASP A 455 -1.94 -6.87 -16.28
C ASP A 455 -1.37 -7.77 -15.17
N THR A 456 -1.71 -9.05 -15.14
CA THR A 456 -1.22 -10.04 -14.18
C THR A 456 0.04 -10.75 -14.70
N TRP A 457 0.54 -11.73 -13.93
CA TRP A 457 1.61 -12.63 -14.40
C TRP A 457 1.25 -13.37 -15.70
N GLY A 458 -0.03 -13.44 -16.07
CA GLY A 458 -0.50 -13.90 -17.36
C GLY A 458 0.03 -13.11 -18.57
N GLY A 459 0.34 -11.83 -18.40
CA GLY A 459 1.01 -10.98 -19.39
C GLY A 459 2.53 -11.20 -19.50
N PHE A 460 3.12 -11.90 -18.52
CA PHE A 460 4.56 -12.06 -18.35
C PHE A 460 4.96 -13.53 -18.15
N LEU A 461 4.27 -14.43 -18.86
CA LEU A 461 4.42 -15.88 -18.72
C LEU A 461 5.87 -16.36 -18.82
N SER A 462 6.68 -15.81 -19.73
CA SER A 462 8.09 -16.20 -19.89
C SER A 462 8.89 -15.94 -18.61
N GLU A 463 8.68 -14.79 -17.95
CA GLU A 463 9.39 -14.45 -16.71
C GLU A 463 8.85 -15.24 -15.52
N ARG A 464 7.54 -15.45 -15.45
CA ARG A 464 6.93 -16.33 -14.45
C ARG A 464 7.48 -17.75 -14.54
N GLU A 465 7.56 -18.31 -15.75
CA GLU A 465 8.11 -19.66 -15.97
C GLU A 465 9.61 -19.74 -15.67
N GLU A 466 10.38 -18.68 -15.88
CA GLU A 466 11.78 -18.59 -15.44
C GLU A 466 11.89 -18.72 -13.91
N ILE A 467 10.99 -18.04 -13.17
CA ILE A 467 10.92 -18.12 -11.71
C ILE A 467 10.56 -19.55 -11.26
N PHE A 468 9.49 -20.12 -11.79
CA PHE A 468 9.02 -21.46 -11.42
C PHE A 468 10.01 -22.55 -11.82
N SER A 469 10.62 -22.45 -12.99
CA SER A 469 11.70 -23.36 -13.41
C SER A 469 12.94 -23.25 -12.51
N THR A 470 13.21 -22.07 -11.94
CA THR A 470 14.30 -21.91 -10.98
C THR A 470 13.98 -22.65 -9.67
N ILE A 471 12.74 -22.61 -9.21
CA ILE A 471 12.27 -23.38 -8.04
C ILE A 471 12.43 -24.89 -8.31
N GLU A 472 12.00 -25.36 -9.46
CA GLU A 472 12.07 -26.77 -9.86
C GLU A 472 13.52 -27.26 -9.99
N LYS A 473 14.37 -26.54 -10.73
CA LYS A 473 15.77 -26.91 -10.98
C LYS A 473 16.62 -26.94 -9.70
N ASN A 474 16.33 -26.07 -8.77
CA ASN A 474 17.06 -25.99 -7.49
C ASN A 474 16.39 -26.77 -6.36
N LYS A 475 15.30 -27.50 -6.65
CA LYS A 475 14.54 -28.30 -5.66
C LYS A 475 14.15 -27.47 -4.43
N ILE A 476 13.63 -26.26 -4.64
CA ILE A 476 13.28 -25.33 -3.56
C ILE A 476 11.91 -25.73 -3.01
N ASP A 477 11.88 -26.27 -1.79
CA ASP A 477 10.66 -26.68 -1.09
C ASP A 477 9.96 -25.52 -0.38
N GLY A 478 8.68 -25.70 -0.06
CA GLY A 478 7.91 -24.83 0.83
C GLY A 478 7.55 -23.48 0.24
N VAL A 479 7.39 -23.35 -1.07
CA VAL A 479 7.02 -22.09 -1.72
C VAL A 479 5.51 -21.88 -1.66
N LEU A 480 5.10 -20.70 -1.21
CA LEU A 480 3.73 -20.21 -1.15
C LEU A 480 3.65 -18.88 -1.93
N LEU A 481 2.54 -18.65 -2.62
CA LEU A 481 2.31 -17.43 -3.40
C LEU A 481 1.17 -16.62 -2.75
N LEU A 482 1.39 -15.32 -2.55
CA LEU A 482 0.37 -14.38 -2.14
C LEU A 482 0.16 -13.34 -3.24
N SER A 483 -1.10 -12.95 -3.45
CA SER A 483 -1.48 -11.95 -4.43
C SER A 483 -2.72 -11.13 -4.04
N ALA A 484 -3.06 -10.12 -4.86
CA ALA A 484 -4.19 -9.23 -4.67
C ALA A 484 -4.79 -8.77 -6.03
N ASP A 485 -5.12 -7.49 -6.21
CA ASP A 485 -5.66 -6.82 -7.40
C ASP A 485 -7.14 -7.11 -7.70
N ARG A 486 -7.61 -8.35 -7.62
CA ARG A 486 -8.90 -8.76 -8.23
C ARG A 486 -10.15 -8.43 -7.43
N HIS A 487 -10.07 -7.66 -6.38
CA HIS A 487 -11.21 -7.20 -5.56
C HIS A 487 -12.17 -8.33 -5.15
N ARG A 488 -11.62 -9.51 -4.89
CA ARG A 488 -12.23 -10.70 -4.32
C ARG A 488 -11.15 -11.51 -3.61
N SER A 489 -11.52 -12.53 -2.86
CA SER A 489 -10.57 -13.46 -2.25
C SER A 489 -10.79 -14.87 -2.78
N ASP A 490 -9.73 -15.52 -3.26
CA ASP A 490 -9.78 -16.87 -3.82
C ASP A 490 -8.46 -17.63 -3.62
N ALA A 491 -8.41 -18.86 -4.10
CA ALA A 491 -7.19 -19.64 -4.16
C ALA A 491 -7.13 -20.48 -5.44
N TRP A 492 -5.93 -20.59 -6.00
CA TRP A 492 -5.69 -21.29 -7.26
C TRP A 492 -4.57 -22.31 -7.14
N LYS A 493 -4.71 -23.41 -7.90
CA LYS A 493 -3.65 -24.40 -8.09
C LYS A 493 -2.89 -24.10 -9.38
N ILE A 494 -1.57 -24.06 -9.29
CA ILE A 494 -0.68 -23.97 -10.44
C ILE A 494 0.10 -25.27 -10.50
N THR A 495 -0.40 -26.24 -11.30
CA THR A 495 0.24 -27.53 -11.47
C THR A 495 1.57 -27.38 -12.17
N ARG A 496 2.60 -28.05 -11.65
CA ARG A 496 3.97 -28.00 -12.19
C ARG A 496 4.39 -29.38 -12.73
N PRO A 497 4.93 -29.44 -13.97
CA PRO A 497 5.28 -30.72 -14.57
C PRO A 497 6.46 -31.41 -13.89
N ASN A 498 7.41 -30.63 -13.36
CA ASN A 498 8.64 -31.14 -12.75
C ASN A 498 8.75 -30.81 -11.26
N GLY A 499 7.63 -30.48 -10.62
CA GLY A 499 7.60 -30.03 -9.24
C GLY A 499 6.28 -30.36 -8.55
N TYR A 500 6.13 -29.86 -7.35
CA TYR A 500 4.88 -29.90 -6.60
C TYR A 500 3.93 -28.77 -7.06
N THR A 501 2.66 -28.90 -6.73
CA THR A 501 1.65 -27.87 -7.02
C THR A 501 1.96 -26.59 -6.19
N LEU A 502 2.04 -25.45 -6.87
CA LEU A 502 2.08 -24.14 -6.24
C LEU A 502 0.63 -23.68 -5.99
N TYR A 503 0.44 -22.91 -4.93
CA TYR A 503 -0.86 -22.35 -4.55
C TYR A 503 -0.76 -20.82 -4.54
N ASP A 504 -1.59 -20.16 -5.36
CA ASP A 504 -1.77 -18.71 -5.34
C ASP A 504 -2.94 -18.40 -4.40
N MET A 505 -2.65 -17.74 -3.29
CA MET A 505 -3.61 -17.31 -2.27
C MET A 505 -3.85 -15.82 -2.47
N MET A 506 -4.96 -15.48 -3.08
CA MET A 506 -5.29 -14.10 -3.42
C MET A 506 -6.30 -13.56 -2.43
N SER A 507 -6.03 -12.37 -1.89
CA SER A 507 -6.98 -11.64 -1.05
C SER A 507 -6.99 -10.17 -1.42
N SER A 508 -8.19 -9.66 -1.70
CA SER A 508 -8.38 -8.28 -2.11
C SER A 508 -9.77 -7.81 -1.71
N LYS A 509 -10.01 -6.48 -1.90
CA LYS A 509 -11.24 -5.83 -1.46
C LYS A 509 -11.30 -5.68 0.07
N ILE A 510 -10.16 -5.23 0.68
CA ILE A 510 -10.15 -4.98 2.14
C ILE A 510 -11.24 -3.97 2.52
N THR A 511 -11.31 -2.81 1.85
CA THR A 511 -12.31 -1.76 2.10
C THR A 511 -12.88 -1.15 0.81
N ASN A 512 -12.68 -1.79 -0.34
CA ASN A 512 -13.19 -1.30 -1.62
C ASN A 512 -14.62 -1.79 -1.89
N ALA A 513 -15.43 -0.95 -2.50
CA ALA A 513 -16.78 -1.31 -2.94
C ALA A 513 -16.80 -2.13 -4.24
N HIS A 514 -15.81 -1.92 -5.12
CA HIS A 514 -15.71 -2.63 -6.39
C HIS A 514 -15.39 -4.11 -6.19
N THR A 515 -15.93 -4.97 -7.04
CA THR A 515 -15.69 -6.42 -7.03
C THR A 515 -15.66 -6.99 -8.44
N HIS A 516 -15.02 -8.14 -8.60
CA HIS A 516 -15.01 -8.93 -9.83
C HIS A 516 -15.72 -10.27 -9.63
N GLU A 517 -16.13 -10.87 -10.74
CA GLU A 517 -16.76 -12.19 -10.76
C GLU A 517 -15.79 -13.31 -10.32
N CYS A 518 -16.36 -14.36 -9.76
CA CYS A 518 -15.64 -15.59 -9.43
C CYS A 518 -15.56 -16.51 -10.65
N PHE A 519 -14.47 -17.25 -10.77
CA PHE A 519 -14.28 -18.25 -11.83
C PHE A 519 -14.32 -19.67 -11.29
N PRO A 520 -14.91 -20.63 -12.02
CA PRO A 520 -15.19 -21.98 -11.52
C PRO A 520 -13.93 -22.82 -11.26
N ASP A 521 -12.81 -22.50 -11.90
CA ASP A 521 -11.55 -23.24 -11.76
C ASP A 521 -10.78 -22.89 -10.48
N ALA A 522 -11.21 -21.86 -9.75
CA ALA A 522 -10.67 -21.56 -8.43
C ALA A 522 -11.01 -22.67 -7.42
N LEU A 523 -10.12 -22.92 -6.46
CA LEU A 523 -10.42 -23.85 -5.35
C LEU A 523 -11.61 -23.38 -4.52
N PHE A 524 -11.72 -22.09 -4.36
CA PHE A 524 -12.85 -21.35 -3.81
C PHE A 524 -12.73 -19.87 -4.21
N CYS A 525 -13.82 -19.14 -4.08
CA CYS A 525 -13.85 -17.72 -4.32
C CYS A 525 -14.90 -17.04 -3.45
N TYR A 526 -14.57 -15.87 -2.93
CA TYR A 526 -15.46 -14.99 -2.17
C TYR A 526 -15.43 -13.57 -2.72
N ASN A 527 -16.56 -13.08 -3.23
CA ASN A 527 -16.70 -11.73 -3.76
C ASN A 527 -17.93 -10.96 -3.24
N GLU A 528 -18.67 -11.54 -2.30
CA GLU A 528 -19.92 -10.98 -1.76
C GLU A 528 -19.67 -9.72 -0.94
N GLY A 529 -18.60 -9.68 -0.12
CA GLY A 529 -18.27 -8.58 0.77
C GLY A 529 -16.79 -8.21 0.80
N CYS A 530 -16.45 -7.24 1.62
CA CYS A 530 -15.06 -6.97 1.97
C CYS A 530 -14.49 -8.16 2.76
N SER A 531 -13.24 -8.50 2.49
CA SER A 531 -12.55 -9.62 3.15
C SER A 531 -11.05 -9.39 3.18
N PHE A 532 -10.37 -10.12 4.05
CA PHE A 532 -8.91 -10.21 4.11
C PHE A 532 -8.47 -11.67 4.24
N GLY A 533 -7.25 -11.95 3.84
CA GLY A 533 -6.60 -13.23 4.04
C GLY A 533 -5.90 -13.29 5.40
N LEU A 534 -6.06 -14.40 6.11
CA LEU A 534 -5.26 -14.72 7.29
C LEU A 534 -4.42 -15.96 7.00
N LEU A 535 -3.11 -15.79 6.88
CA LEU A 535 -2.14 -16.85 6.69
C LEU A 535 -1.51 -17.21 8.03
N THR A 536 -1.75 -18.45 8.50
CA THR A 536 -1.07 -19.01 9.67
C THR A 536 0.01 -19.96 9.20
N LEU A 537 1.27 -19.67 9.55
CA LEU A 537 2.43 -20.54 9.30
C LEU A 537 2.91 -21.10 10.63
N ASP A 538 3.05 -22.44 10.72
CA ASP A 538 3.47 -23.12 11.93
C ASP A 538 4.58 -24.13 11.58
N THR A 539 5.81 -23.74 11.86
CA THR A 539 7.02 -24.53 11.60
C THR A 539 7.51 -25.25 12.86
N THR A 540 6.76 -25.18 13.97
CA THR A 540 7.08 -25.90 15.22
C THR A 540 6.69 -27.36 15.17
N LYS A 541 5.99 -27.80 14.13
CA LYS A 541 5.50 -29.18 13.92
C LYS A 541 6.51 -29.98 13.12
N ASP A 542 6.54 -31.30 13.31
CA ASP A 542 7.36 -32.24 12.53
C ASP A 542 7.10 -32.12 11.01
N ASN A 543 5.84 -31.91 10.61
CA ASN A 543 5.47 -31.54 9.27
C ASN A 543 4.85 -30.13 9.31
N PRO A 544 5.64 -29.09 9.01
CA PRO A 544 5.17 -27.72 9.05
C PRO A 544 3.88 -27.48 8.27
N THR A 545 3.07 -26.56 8.75
CA THR A 545 1.75 -26.28 8.16
C THR A 545 1.59 -24.83 7.75
N ALA A 546 0.89 -24.62 6.64
CA ALA A 546 0.36 -23.33 6.22
C ALA A 546 -1.16 -23.42 6.15
N LYS A 547 -1.86 -22.45 6.72
CA LYS A 547 -3.31 -22.37 6.66
C LYS A 547 -3.71 -21.00 6.17
N TYR A 548 -4.35 -20.92 5.02
CA TYR A 548 -4.97 -19.72 4.49
C TYR A 548 -6.46 -19.72 4.80
N GLU A 549 -6.94 -18.65 5.40
CA GLU A 549 -8.34 -18.41 5.72
C GLU A 549 -8.79 -17.09 5.09
N VAL A 550 -9.95 -17.08 4.44
CA VAL A 550 -10.62 -15.85 4.00
C VAL A 550 -11.61 -15.44 5.09
N ILE A 551 -11.49 -14.22 5.56
CA ILE A 551 -12.30 -13.68 6.66
C ILE A 551 -13.04 -12.45 6.14
N ASP A 552 -14.37 -12.46 6.29
CA ASP A 552 -15.21 -11.35 5.88
C ASP A 552 -15.15 -10.16 6.88
N ILE A 553 -15.81 -9.08 6.52
CA ILE A 553 -15.81 -7.85 7.33
C ILE A 553 -16.50 -8.03 8.70
N ASP A 554 -17.33 -9.07 8.87
CA ASP A 554 -18.00 -9.39 10.13
C ASP A 554 -17.19 -10.36 10.99
N GLY A 555 -16.00 -10.77 10.53
CA GLY A 555 -15.10 -11.67 11.25
C GLY A 555 -15.41 -13.14 11.07
N LYS A 556 -16.27 -13.50 10.12
CA LYS A 556 -16.58 -14.89 9.80
C LYS A 556 -15.51 -15.48 8.87
N VAL A 557 -15.00 -16.65 9.19
CA VAL A 557 -14.18 -17.44 8.29
C VAL A 557 -15.11 -18.04 7.22
N VAL A 558 -14.94 -17.59 5.97
CA VAL A 558 -15.79 -18.02 4.83
C VAL A 558 -15.15 -19.14 4.03
N HIS A 559 -13.82 -19.20 3.98
CA HIS A 559 -13.08 -20.29 3.34
C HIS A 559 -11.80 -20.61 4.10
N THR A 560 -11.31 -21.86 3.98
CA THR A 560 -10.08 -22.34 4.60
C THR A 560 -9.34 -23.28 3.64
N LEU A 561 -8.03 -23.04 3.44
CA LEU A 561 -7.13 -23.91 2.70
C LEU A 561 -5.98 -24.35 3.62
N PRO A 562 -6.03 -25.59 4.17
CA PRO A 562 -4.91 -26.14 4.94
C PRO A 562 -3.90 -26.81 4.00
N LEU A 563 -2.62 -26.54 4.21
CA LEU A 563 -1.51 -27.14 3.50
C LEU A 563 -0.47 -27.67 4.49
N LYS A 564 0.17 -28.79 4.12
CA LYS A 564 1.34 -29.33 4.83
C LYS A 564 2.58 -29.12 3.97
N LYS A 565 3.73 -28.90 4.58
CA LYS A 565 4.97 -28.74 3.85
C LYS A 565 5.31 -29.94 2.95
N SER A 566 4.97 -31.15 3.37
CA SER A 566 5.13 -32.35 2.55
C SER A 566 4.39 -32.31 1.20
N GLN A 567 3.34 -31.49 1.08
CA GLN A 567 2.63 -31.24 -0.19
C GLN A 567 3.35 -30.20 -1.06
N LEU A 568 4.30 -29.47 -0.51
CA LEU A 568 5.09 -28.38 -1.11
C LEU A 568 6.57 -28.78 -1.18
N SER A 569 6.86 -30.07 -1.37
CA SER A 569 8.20 -30.65 -1.37
C SER A 569 8.42 -31.63 -2.52
N PHE A 570 9.63 -31.65 -3.03
CA PHE A 570 10.04 -32.56 -4.10
C PHE A 570 10.17 -34.02 -3.64
N VAL A 571 10.38 -34.26 -2.35
CA VAL A 571 10.54 -35.61 -1.78
C VAL A 571 9.21 -36.37 -1.70
N ALA A 572 8.07 -35.71 -1.67
CA ALA A 572 6.74 -36.32 -1.55
C ALA A 572 6.23 -37.02 -2.82
N LEU A 573 6.99 -36.96 -3.92
CA LEU A 573 6.60 -37.54 -5.24
C LEU A 573 7.05 -39.00 -5.44
N GLN A 574 7.51 -39.73 -4.40
CA GLN A 574 7.69 -41.17 -4.54
C GLN A 574 6.32 -41.86 -4.43
N PRO A 575 5.85 -42.53 -5.49
CA PRO A 575 4.69 -43.39 -5.37
C PRO A 575 5.01 -44.49 -4.35
N SER A 576 4.16 -44.67 -3.36
CA SER A 576 4.17 -45.89 -2.56
C SER A 576 4.21 -47.08 -3.50
N ALA A 577 5.27 -47.90 -3.45
CA ALA A 577 5.38 -49.13 -4.20
C ALA A 577 4.13 -49.95 -3.93
N VAL A 578 3.32 -50.14 -4.97
CA VAL A 578 2.24 -51.15 -4.95
C VAL A 578 2.93 -52.47 -4.70
N LYS A 579 2.79 -53.01 -3.49
CA LYS A 579 3.16 -54.39 -3.22
C LYS A 579 2.24 -55.24 -4.10
N SER A 580 2.78 -55.73 -5.22
CA SER A 580 2.18 -56.80 -5.96
C SER A 580 2.18 -58.04 -5.06
N SER A 581 1.04 -58.33 -4.44
CA SER A 581 0.78 -59.65 -3.86
C SER A 581 0.61 -60.63 -5.04
N SER A 582 1.67 -61.31 -5.39
CA SER A 582 1.60 -62.55 -6.12
C SER A 582 1.06 -63.64 -5.17
N GLN A 583 -0.14 -64.08 -5.38
CA GLN A 583 -0.56 -65.50 -5.32
C GLN A 583 -1.92 -65.66 -6.02
#